data_973e6c12fde82cc39898aaf839d23264
#
_entry.id   973e6c12fde82cc39898aaf839d23264
#
_cell.length_a   1.000
_cell.length_b   1.000
_cell.length_c   1.000
_cell.angle_alpha   90.00
_cell.angle_beta   90.00
_cell.angle_gamma   90.00
#
_symmetry.space_group_name_H-M   'P 1'
#
loop_
_entity.id
_entity.type
_entity.pdbx_description
1 polymer ?
#
loop_
_entity_poly.entity_id
_entity_poly.type
_entity_poly.pdbx_seq_one_letter_code
_entity_poly.pdbx_strand_id
1 'polypeptide(L)' 'LSRSAFFKKLKSLTGFAPVDLVREIRLTKATRLIENTDGNIAEIAYSVGFRDAGYFGKCFRKKYGMTPKEYRKNKNGE' A
#
# COMPACT_ATOMS: atom_id res chain seq x y z
N LEU A 1 -11.88 -7.67 17.93
CA LEU A 1 -12.38 -8.33 16.73
C LEU A 1 -11.28 -9.17 16.11
N SER A 2 -11.64 -10.38 15.71
CA SER A 2 -10.70 -11.21 14.98
C SER A 2 -10.53 -10.64 13.57
N ARG A 3 -9.41 -10.94 12.96
CA ARG A 3 -9.14 -10.48 11.62
C ARG A 3 -10.16 -11.01 10.62
N SER A 4 -10.57 -12.26 10.78
CA SER A 4 -11.56 -12.87 9.90
C SER A 4 -12.91 -12.18 10.00
N ALA A 5 -13.35 -11.86 11.21
CA ALA A 5 -14.62 -11.17 11.39
C ALA A 5 -14.59 -9.79 10.77
N PHE A 6 -13.45 -9.09 10.89
CA PHE A 6 -13.29 -7.78 10.31
C PHE A 6 -13.42 -7.84 8.78
N PHE A 7 -12.75 -8.78 8.14
CA PHE A 7 -12.83 -8.93 6.69
C PHE A 7 -14.23 -9.26 6.21
N LYS A 8 -14.90 -10.16 6.90
CA LYS A 8 -16.27 -10.53 6.54
C LYS A 8 -17.19 -9.33 6.62
N LYS A 9 -17.06 -8.57 7.67
CA LYS A 9 -17.92 -7.42 7.89
C LYS A 9 -17.68 -6.35 6.83
N LEU A 10 -16.42 -6.08 6.51
CA LEU A 10 -16.10 -5.11 5.48
C LEU A 10 -16.65 -5.52 4.13
N LYS A 11 -16.51 -6.77 3.76
CA LYS A 11 -17.02 -7.25 2.50
C LYS A 11 -18.53 -7.09 2.42
N SER A 12 -19.23 -7.43 3.49
CA SER A 12 -20.68 -7.29 3.54
C SER A 12 -21.14 -5.86 3.41
N LEU A 13 -20.42 -4.95 4.08
CA LEU A 13 -20.84 -3.56 4.13
C LEU A 13 -20.39 -2.74 2.94
N THR A 14 -19.20 -3.03 2.42
CA THR A 14 -18.58 -2.20 1.39
C THR A 14 -18.56 -2.84 0.01
N GLY A 15 -18.72 -4.15 -0.05
CA GLY A 15 -18.64 -4.86 -1.33
C GLY A 15 -17.22 -5.08 -1.83
N PHE A 16 -16.21 -4.73 -1.07
CA PHE A 16 -14.82 -4.96 -1.47
C PHE A 16 -14.52 -6.45 -1.57
N ALA A 17 -13.86 -6.84 -2.66
CA ALA A 17 -13.30 -8.18 -2.76
C ALA A 17 -12.10 -8.28 -1.82
N PRO A 18 -11.85 -9.47 -1.23
CA PRO A 18 -10.70 -9.60 -0.32
C PRO A 18 -9.37 -9.22 -0.94
N VAL A 19 -9.18 -9.46 -2.23
CA VAL A 19 -7.92 -9.13 -2.90
C VAL A 19 -7.73 -7.60 -2.94
N ASP A 20 -8.80 -6.86 -3.12
CA ASP A 20 -8.72 -5.40 -3.14
C ASP A 20 -8.37 -4.87 -1.77
N LEU A 21 -8.95 -5.45 -0.74
CA LEU A 21 -8.68 -5.05 0.63
C LEU A 21 -7.22 -5.33 1.01
N VAL A 22 -6.71 -6.49 0.61
CA VAL A 22 -5.32 -6.84 0.87
C VAL A 22 -4.39 -5.83 0.19
N ARG A 23 -4.70 -5.47 -1.05
CA ARG A 23 -3.89 -4.48 -1.77
C ARG A 23 -3.88 -3.13 -1.03
N GLU A 24 -5.04 -2.71 -0.53
CA GLU A 24 -5.13 -1.46 0.22
C GLU A 24 -4.28 -1.49 1.48
N ILE A 25 -4.31 -2.60 2.20
CA ILE A 25 -3.51 -2.76 3.40
C ILE A 25 -2.02 -2.70 3.06
N ARG A 26 -1.61 -3.37 1.99
CA ARG A 26 -0.22 -3.38 1.57
C ARG A 26 0.27 -1.99 1.20
N LEU A 27 -0.55 -1.22 0.49
CA LEU A 27 -0.19 0.14 0.12
C LEU A 27 -0.06 1.03 1.36
N THR A 28 -0.95 0.88 2.32
CA THR A 28 -0.86 1.64 3.56
C THR A 28 0.43 1.33 4.33
N LYS A 29 0.77 0.05 4.41
CA LYS A 29 2.04 -0.34 5.06
C LYS A 29 3.24 0.25 4.33
N ALA A 30 3.17 0.28 3.00
CA ALA A 30 4.25 0.82 2.20
C ALA A 30 4.48 2.30 2.50
N THR A 31 3.41 3.08 2.68
CA THR A 31 3.59 4.51 2.99
C THR A 31 4.37 4.69 4.28
N ARG A 32 4.10 3.86 5.28
CA ARG A 32 4.82 3.95 6.55
C ARG A 32 6.30 3.64 6.38
N LEU A 33 6.61 2.62 5.58
CA LEU A 33 8.01 2.27 5.33
C LEU A 33 8.71 3.36 4.53
N ILE A 34 8.02 3.94 3.55
CA ILE A 34 8.58 5.03 2.77
C ILE A 34 8.89 6.24 3.66
N GLU A 35 8.01 6.53 4.60
CA GLU A 35 8.18 7.67 5.50
C GLU A 35 9.24 7.44 6.56
N ASN A 36 9.37 6.22 7.03
CA ASN A 36 10.18 5.93 8.22
C ASN A 36 11.50 5.22 7.95
N THR A 37 11.77 4.84 6.71
CA THR A 37 13.02 4.17 6.37
C THR A 37 13.61 4.77 5.10
N ASP A 38 14.88 4.48 4.85
CA ASP A 38 15.55 4.91 3.63
C ASP A 38 15.63 3.79 2.60
N GLY A 39 14.84 2.75 2.81
CA GLY A 39 14.86 1.60 1.93
C GLY A 39 14.46 1.96 0.50
N ASN A 40 14.98 1.18 -0.42
CA ASN A 40 14.68 1.28 -1.83
C ASN A 40 13.20 1.02 -2.05
N ILE A 41 12.57 1.77 -2.95
CA ILE A 41 11.13 1.63 -3.21
C ILE A 41 10.78 0.20 -3.66
N ALA A 42 11.61 -0.40 -4.51
CA ALA A 42 11.36 -1.77 -4.95
C ALA A 42 11.41 -2.76 -3.79
N GLU A 43 12.36 -2.57 -2.90
CA GLU A 43 12.46 -3.43 -1.71
C GLU A 43 11.25 -3.28 -0.82
N ILE A 44 10.77 -2.05 -0.66
CA ILE A 44 9.56 -1.80 0.11
C ILE A 44 8.37 -2.52 -0.52
N ALA A 45 8.25 -2.43 -1.85
CA ALA A 45 7.17 -3.10 -2.55
C ALA A 45 7.16 -4.59 -2.26
N TYR A 46 8.33 -5.22 -2.35
CA TYR A 46 8.44 -6.66 -2.10
C TYR A 46 8.17 -7.00 -0.63
N SER A 47 8.64 -6.15 0.28
CA SER A 47 8.49 -6.43 1.71
C SER A 47 7.03 -6.36 2.16
N VAL A 48 6.21 -5.56 1.50
CA VAL A 48 4.79 -5.49 1.86
C VAL A 48 3.94 -6.49 1.08
N GLY A 49 4.54 -7.27 0.19
CA GLY A 49 3.86 -8.38 -0.47
C GLY A 49 3.59 -8.23 -1.95
N PHE A 50 4.03 -7.15 -2.58
CA PHE A 50 3.91 -7.04 -4.03
C PHE A 50 4.99 -7.86 -4.70
N ARG A 51 4.65 -8.50 -5.80
CA ARG A 51 5.60 -9.31 -6.55
C ARG A 51 6.35 -8.52 -7.61
N ASP A 52 5.81 -7.38 -7.98
CA ASP A 52 6.32 -6.57 -9.08
C ASP A 52 6.32 -5.11 -8.64
N ALA A 53 7.50 -4.51 -8.61
CA ALA A 53 7.63 -3.12 -8.20
C ALA A 53 6.92 -2.17 -9.17
N GLY A 54 6.87 -2.49 -10.45
CA GLY A 54 6.16 -1.68 -11.42
C GLY A 54 4.66 -1.66 -11.16
N TYR A 55 4.10 -2.82 -10.87
CA TYR A 55 2.70 -2.91 -10.52
C TYR A 55 2.40 -2.17 -9.22
N PHE A 56 3.30 -2.31 -8.24
CA PHE A 56 3.18 -1.56 -6.99
C PHE A 56 3.10 -0.06 -7.27
N GLY A 57 3.99 0.44 -8.13
CA GLY A 57 4.00 1.86 -8.47
C GLY A 57 2.70 2.32 -9.10
N LYS A 58 2.13 1.51 -9.97
CA LYS A 58 0.85 1.83 -10.60
C LYS A 58 -0.28 1.90 -9.58
N CYS A 59 -0.33 0.92 -8.69
CA CYS A 59 -1.35 0.89 -7.64
C CYS A 59 -1.20 2.08 -6.71
N PHE A 60 0.04 2.37 -6.34
CA PHE A 60 0.34 3.49 -5.44
C PHE A 60 -0.10 4.81 -6.05
N ARG A 61 0.27 5.03 -7.31
CA ARG A 61 -0.09 6.26 -7.98
C ARG A 61 -1.60 6.41 -8.13
N LYS A 62 -2.28 5.31 -8.41
CA LYS A 62 -3.75 5.33 -8.54
C LYS A 62 -4.40 5.72 -7.23
N LYS A 63 -3.86 5.22 -6.11
CA LYS A 63 -4.44 5.49 -4.80
C LYS A 63 -4.08 6.88 -4.27
N TYR A 64 -2.84 7.27 -4.41
CA TYR A 64 -2.32 8.48 -3.76
C TYR A 64 -2.08 9.64 -4.71
N GLY A 65 -2.24 9.43 -6.01
CA GLY A 65 -2.06 10.50 -6.99
C GLY A 65 -0.61 10.83 -7.33
N MET A 66 0.33 10.07 -6.81
CA MET A 66 1.75 10.28 -7.10
C MET A 66 2.49 8.97 -6.95
N THR A 67 3.69 8.89 -7.54
CA THR A 67 4.51 7.69 -7.44
C THR A 67 5.09 7.58 -6.02
N PRO A 68 5.53 6.38 -5.62
CA PRO A 68 6.17 6.23 -4.32
C PRO A 68 7.41 7.12 -4.17
N LYS A 69 8.16 7.29 -5.24
CA LYS A 69 9.34 8.13 -5.21
C LYS A 69 8.96 9.60 -4.99
N GLU A 70 7.92 10.05 -5.68
CA GLU A 70 7.42 11.41 -5.50
C GLU A 70 6.88 11.62 -4.09
N TYR A 71 6.21 10.61 -3.56
CA TYR A 71 5.67 10.66 -2.22
C TYR A 71 6.79 10.85 -1.20
N ARG A 72 7.87 10.08 -1.34
CA ARG A 72 9.03 10.22 -0.44
C ARG A 72 9.68 11.59 -0.57
N LYS A 73 9.83 12.07 -1.80
CA LYS A 73 10.42 13.36 -2.04
C LYS A 73 9.59 14.48 -1.40
N ASN A 74 8.28 14.40 -1.54
CA ASN A 74 7.41 15.41 -0.96
C ASN A 74 7.46 15.41 0.57
N LYS A 75 7.58 14.24 1.17
CA LYS A 75 7.68 14.13 2.61
C LYS A 75 8.99 14.68 3.14
N ASN A 76 10.09 14.39 2.43
CA ASN A 76 11.42 14.74 2.88
C ASN A 76 11.88 16.10 2.38
N GLY A 77 11.27 16.59 1.34
CA GLY A 77 11.67 17.83 0.69
C GLY A 77 11.03 19.08 1.27
N GLU A 78 10.25 18.91 2.28
CA GLU A 78 9.61 20.04 2.94
C GLU A 78 10.56 20.96 3.69
#